data_cdcf017649a8666e674c614896003bef
#
_entry.id   cdcf017649a8666e674c614896003bef
#
_cell.length_a   1.000
_cell.length_b   1.000
_cell.length_c   1.000
_cell.angle_alpha   90.00
_cell.angle_beta   90.00
_cell.angle_gamma   90.00
#
_symmetry.space_group_name_H-M   'P 1'
#
loop_
_entity.id
_entity.type
_entity.pdbx_description
1 polymer ?
#
loop_
_entity_poly.entity_id
_entity_poly.type
_entity_poly.pdbx_seq_one_letter_code
_entity_poly.pdbx_strand_id
1 'polypeptide(L)'
;MQNNSTLIASILKSRNVLIEQLDYMGYNTDAYADFNVSEINAKYTNNQLDMLLEKDKEDPNTGKKGKIYVLYYLSKLIRPNNLQDFIDDLYITDEVLTKDDVLFIVSKEEVNDTLMSALKHLWETEGYFIVIQNIKRLQFNIQNHSMVPKHRKLSQDDIKTIKHQYNISDNNLNQSVSGGLVE
;
A
#
# COMPACT_ATOMS: atom_id res chain seq x y z
N MET A 1 -23.04 17.87 -4.61
CA MET A 1 -21.67 18.45 -4.56
C MET A 1 -21.09 18.11 -3.19
N GLN A 2 -20.09 17.23 -3.11
CA GLN A 2 -19.34 17.08 -1.87
C GLN A 2 -18.64 18.42 -1.59
N ASN A 3 -18.86 18.96 -0.40
CA ASN A 3 -18.19 20.20 0.01
C ASN A 3 -16.67 19.96 -0.06
N ASN A 4 -15.92 20.87 -0.67
CA ASN A 4 -14.46 20.76 -0.83
C ASN A 4 -13.78 20.50 0.54
N SER A 5 -14.31 21.09 1.62
CA SER A 5 -13.83 20.87 2.98
C SER A 5 -13.94 19.40 3.46
N THR A 6 -15.02 18.71 3.10
CA THR A 6 -15.21 17.28 3.45
C THR A 6 -14.21 16.40 2.70
N LEU A 7 -13.94 16.71 1.44
CA LEU A 7 -12.94 15.99 0.64
C LEU A 7 -11.53 16.18 1.22
N ILE A 8 -11.15 17.42 1.54
CA ILE A 8 -9.84 17.72 2.14
C ILE A 8 -9.66 17.01 3.49
N ALA A 9 -10.70 17.01 4.32
CA ALA A 9 -10.67 16.25 5.58
C ALA A 9 -10.50 14.73 5.35
N SER A 10 -11.15 14.18 4.33
CA SER A 10 -11.00 12.77 3.96
C SER A 10 -9.61 12.46 3.42
N ILE A 11 -9.02 13.36 2.63
CA ILE A 11 -7.64 13.24 2.14
C ILE A 11 -6.66 13.26 3.31
N LEU A 12 -6.79 14.22 4.24
CA LEU A 12 -5.93 14.29 5.41
C LEU A 12 -5.99 13.01 6.24
N LYS A 13 -7.21 12.50 6.53
CA LYS A 13 -7.36 11.25 7.28
C LYS A 13 -6.76 10.06 6.56
N SER A 14 -7.03 9.91 5.26
CA SER A 14 -6.46 8.80 4.47
C SER A 14 -4.94 8.83 4.43
N ARG A 15 -4.37 10.04 4.35
CA ARG A 15 -2.92 10.24 4.35
C ARG A 15 -2.32 9.82 5.69
N ASN A 16 -2.89 10.26 6.80
CA ASN A 16 -2.42 9.89 8.13
C ASN A 16 -2.48 8.37 8.36
N VAL A 17 -3.57 7.73 7.94
CA VAL A 17 -3.71 6.27 8.02
C VAL A 17 -2.66 5.56 7.18
N LEU A 18 -2.42 6.02 5.95
CA LEU A 18 -1.39 5.44 5.07
C LEU A 18 0.01 5.63 5.65
N ILE A 19 0.34 6.82 6.14
CA ILE A 19 1.63 7.10 6.77
C ILE A 19 1.86 6.15 7.94
N GLU A 20 0.87 5.98 8.83
CA GLU A 20 0.96 5.06 9.95
C GLU A 20 1.16 3.60 9.51
N GLN A 21 0.44 3.15 8.48
CA GLN A 21 0.59 1.80 7.93
C GLN A 21 1.95 1.59 7.26
N LEU A 22 2.42 2.58 6.49
CA LEU A 22 3.71 2.52 5.79
C LEU A 22 4.89 2.56 6.76
N ASP A 23 4.81 3.37 7.83
CA ASP A 23 5.79 3.38 8.93
C ASP A 23 5.87 1.99 9.59
N TYR A 24 4.72 1.39 9.91
CA TYR A 24 4.67 0.02 10.45
C TYR A 24 5.29 -1.03 9.48
N MET A 25 5.20 -0.81 8.17
CA MET A 25 5.82 -1.65 7.14
C MET A 25 7.32 -1.36 6.92
N GLY A 26 7.88 -0.36 7.64
CA GLY A 26 9.29 0.02 7.62
C GLY A 26 9.69 0.97 6.49
N TYR A 27 8.73 1.73 5.96
CA TYR A 27 9.03 2.83 5.04
C TYR A 27 9.33 4.11 5.82
N ASN A 28 10.28 4.91 5.32
CA ASN A 28 10.57 6.23 5.88
C ASN A 28 9.44 7.20 5.56
N THR A 29 8.76 7.68 6.58
CA THR A 29 7.59 8.57 6.47
C THR A 29 7.85 10.00 6.89
N ASP A 30 9.04 10.34 7.37
CA ASP A 30 9.39 11.64 8.00
C ASP A 30 9.05 12.85 7.12
N ALA A 31 9.29 12.74 5.81
CA ALA A 31 9.03 13.84 4.86
C ALA A 31 7.53 14.12 4.63
N TYR A 32 6.65 13.23 5.07
CA TYR A 32 5.22 13.28 4.78
C TYR A 32 4.33 13.35 6.01
N ALA A 33 4.92 13.28 7.21
CA ALA A 33 4.21 13.42 8.48
C ALA A 33 3.78 14.89 8.73
N ASP A 34 2.84 15.05 9.65
CA ASP A 34 2.46 16.32 10.28
C ASP A 34 1.92 17.44 9.37
N PHE A 35 1.34 17.11 8.23
CA PHE A 35 0.65 18.11 7.41
C PHE A 35 -0.70 18.54 8.03
N ASN A 36 -0.93 19.84 8.07
CA ASN A 36 -2.20 20.41 8.49
C ASN A 36 -3.22 20.50 7.32
N VAL A 37 -4.47 20.84 7.64
CA VAL A 37 -5.57 20.94 6.65
C VAL A 37 -5.26 21.93 5.53
N SER A 38 -4.64 23.08 5.86
CA SER A 38 -4.31 24.13 4.88
C SER A 38 -3.23 23.66 3.91
N GLU A 39 -2.22 22.96 4.39
CA GLU A 39 -1.16 22.38 3.56
C GLU A 39 -1.69 21.29 2.63
N ILE A 40 -2.57 20.41 3.14
CA ILE A 40 -3.22 19.39 2.31
C ILE A 40 -4.09 20.04 1.25
N ASN A 41 -4.82 21.12 1.56
CA ASN A 41 -5.61 21.83 0.58
C ASN A 41 -4.74 22.47 -0.52
N ALA A 42 -3.62 23.06 -0.16
CA ALA A 42 -2.65 23.60 -1.11
C ALA A 42 -2.06 22.50 -2.00
N LYS A 43 -1.64 21.37 -1.41
CA LYS A 43 -1.12 20.21 -2.16
C LYS A 43 -2.17 19.62 -3.11
N TYR A 44 -3.42 19.49 -2.67
CA TYR A 44 -4.53 19.03 -3.52
C TYR A 44 -4.77 19.96 -4.70
N THR A 45 -4.79 21.26 -4.46
CA THR A 45 -5.00 22.28 -5.53
C THR A 45 -3.88 22.27 -6.56
N ASN A 46 -2.64 21.99 -6.12
CA ASN A 46 -1.44 21.96 -6.96
C ASN A 46 -1.14 20.55 -7.54
N ASN A 47 -1.99 19.54 -7.34
CA ASN A 47 -1.74 18.14 -7.72
C ASN A 47 -0.43 17.58 -7.17
N GLN A 48 -0.14 17.88 -5.90
CA GLN A 48 1.10 17.48 -5.19
C GLN A 48 0.81 16.58 -3.98
N LEU A 49 -0.25 15.77 -4.05
CA LEU A 49 -0.61 14.85 -2.97
C LEU A 49 0.25 13.59 -2.95
N ASP A 50 0.83 13.25 -4.07
CA ASP A 50 1.58 12.01 -4.25
C ASP A 50 2.77 11.91 -3.32
N MET A 51 3.14 10.68 -2.98
CA MET A 51 4.24 10.39 -2.06
C MET A 51 5.11 9.28 -2.64
N LEU A 52 6.42 9.51 -2.60
CA LEU A 52 7.41 8.47 -2.88
C LEU A 52 8.16 8.16 -1.59
N LEU A 53 8.07 6.93 -1.12
CA LEU A 53 8.71 6.49 0.12
C LEU A 53 9.64 5.31 -0.17
N GLU A 54 10.74 5.26 0.58
CA GLU A 54 11.69 4.14 0.54
C GLU A 54 11.71 3.43 1.89
N LYS A 55 12.00 2.14 1.90
CA LYS A 55 12.21 1.40 3.14
C LYS A 55 13.50 1.85 3.81
N ASP A 56 13.49 1.89 5.14
CA ASP A 56 14.70 2.19 5.93
C ASP A 56 15.78 1.13 5.75
N LYS A 57 15.37 -0.12 5.63
CA LYS A 57 16.26 -1.28 5.50
C LYS A 57 16.25 -1.82 4.08
N GLU A 58 17.42 -2.26 3.64
CA GLU A 58 17.58 -3.01 2.41
C GLU A 58 17.00 -4.42 2.54
N ASP A 59 16.43 -4.94 1.46
CA ASP A 59 16.01 -6.34 1.39
C ASP A 59 17.27 -7.23 1.38
N PRO A 60 17.36 -8.21 2.30
CA PRO A 60 18.54 -9.08 2.41
C PRO A 60 18.81 -9.90 1.13
N ASN A 61 17.81 -10.11 0.29
CA ASN A 61 17.94 -10.93 -0.93
C ASN A 61 18.39 -10.09 -2.14
N THR A 62 17.91 -8.84 -2.23
CA THR A 62 18.17 -7.98 -3.40
C THR A 62 19.22 -6.91 -3.13
N GLY A 63 19.52 -6.60 -1.85
CA GLY A 63 20.41 -5.52 -1.44
C GLY A 63 19.88 -4.12 -1.80
N LYS A 64 18.60 -4.01 -2.15
CA LYS A 64 17.96 -2.75 -2.52
C LYS A 64 16.92 -2.35 -1.49
N LYS A 65 16.70 -1.06 -1.36
CA LYS A 65 15.57 -0.50 -0.59
C LYS A 65 14.34 -0.53 -1.48
N GLY A 66 13.30 -1.25 -1.05
CA GLY A 66 12.03 -1.25 -1.76
C GLY A 66 11.36 0.13 -1.68
N LYS A 67 10.76 0.56 -2.78
CA LYS A 67 10.04 1.83 -2.89
C LYS A 67 8.54 1.60 -2.96
N ILE A 68 7.78 2.59 -2.53
CA ILE A 68 6.35 2.68 -2.77
C ILE A 68 6.01 4.09 -3.26
N TYR A 69 5.29 4.15 -4.36
CA TYR A 69 4.71 5.39 -4.86
C TYR A 69 3.21 5.42 -4.56
N VAL A 70 2.75 6.40 -3.81
CA VAL A 70 1.34 6.59 -3.49
C VAL A 70 0.78 7.69 -4.37
N LEU A 71 -0.08 7.32 -5.31
CA LEU A 71 -0.75 8.20 -6.26
C LEU A 71 -2.17 8.52 -5.78
N TYR A 72 -2.52 9.78 -5.62
CA TYR A 72 -3.89 10.23 -5.30
C TYR A 72 -4.70 10.53 -6.56
N TYR A 73 -5.38 9.54 -7.10
CA TYR A 73 -6.22 9.69 -8.31
C TYR A 73 -7.70 9.86 -7.95
N LEU A 74 -8.08 11.09 -7.59
CA LEU A 74 -9.41 11.41 -7.03
C LEU A 74 -10.37 12.12 -8.00
N SER A 75 -9.91 12.50 -9.17
CA SER A 75 -10.67 13.34 -10.12
C SER A 75 -11.60 12.54 -11.02
N LYS A 76 -11.20 11.32 -11.41
CA LYS A 76 -11.90 10.50 -12.41
C LYS A 76 -11.96 9.05 -11.97
N LEU A 77 -12.83 8.28 -12.64
CA LEU A 77 -12.85 6.82 -12.53
C LEU A 77 -11.57 6.24 -13.17
N ILE A 78 -10.92 5.32 -12.48
CA ILE A 78 -9.78 4.57 -13.04
C ILE A 78 -10.31 3.54 -14.03
N ARG A 79 -9.73 3.51 -15.21
CA ARG A 79 -9.99 2.52 -16.27
C ARG A 79 -8.72 1.73 -16.56
N PRO A 80 -8.81 0.53 -17.15
CA PRO A 80 -7.62 -0.26 -17.52
C PRO A 80 -6.58 0.51 -18.32
N ASN A 81 -6.98 1.38 -19.25
CA ASN A 81 -6.05 2.20 -20.02
C ASN A 81 -5.24 3.17 -19.13
N ASN A 82 -5.84 3.68 -18.04
CA ASN A 82 -5.09 4.56 -17.13
C ASN A 82 -3.99 3.81 -16.38
N LEU A 83 -4.14 2.49 -16.17
CA LEU A 83 -3.06 1.69 -15.57
C LEU A 83 -1.83 1.65 -16.48
N GLN A 84 -2.05 1.53 -17.79
CA GLN A 84 -0.96 1.56 -18.75
C GLN A 84 -0.28 2.94 -18.76
N ASP A 85 -1.07 4.03 -18.75
CA ASP A 85 -0.53 5.39 -18.66
C ASP A 85 0.36 5.55 -17.41
N PHE A 86 -0.09 5.05 -16.25
CA PHE A 86 0.71 5.12 -15.00
C PHE A 86 1.98 4.27 -15.05
N ILE A 87 1.94 3.11 -15.73
CA ILE A 87 3.13 2.28 -15.92
C ILE A 87 4.10 2.99 -16.84
N ASP A 88 3.63 3.51 -17.95
CA ASP A 88 4.45 4.20 -18.93
C ASP A 88 5.13 5.44 -18.30
N ASP A 89 4.39 6.21 -17.49
CA ASP A 89 4.93 7.39 -16.82
C ASP A 89 5.94 6.99 -15.71
N LEU A 90 5.55 6.15 -14.76
CA LEU A 90 6.33 5.94 -13.52
C LEU A 90 7.44 4.90 -13.64
N TYR A 91 7.29 3.89 -14.52
CA TYR A 91 8.26 2.81 -14.65
C TYR A 91 9.13 2.91 -15.89
N ILE A 92 8.65 3.57 -16.97
CA ILE A 92 9.34 3.62 -18.27
C ILE A 92 9.92 5.00 -18.54
N THR A 93 9.11 6.06 -18.41
CA THR A 93 9.52 7.42 -18.78
C THR A 93 10.35 8.09 -17.68
N ASP A 94 9.79 8.13 -16.48
CA ASP A 94 10.43 8.80 -15.34
C ASP A 94 11.38 7.88 -14.56
N GLU A 95 11.28 6.56 -14.77
CA GLU A 95 12.06 5.51 -14.09
C GLU A 95 12.07 5.65 -12.54
N VAL A 96 10.98 6.18 -11.98
CA VAL A 96 10.83 6.40 -10.52
C VAL A 96 10.70 5.07 -9.78
N LEU A 97 9.99 4.10 -10.39
CA LEU A 97 9.74 2.76 -9.86
C LEU A 97 10.38 1.69 -10.73
N THR A 98 10.73 0.60 -10.08
CA THR A 98 11.14 -0.66 -10.71
C THR A 98 10.08 -1.74 -10.50
N LYS A 99 10.19 -2.89 -11.16
CA LYS A 99 9.23 -4.02 -10.98
C LYS A 99 9.21 -4.60 -9.56
N ASP A 100 10.26 -4.34 -8.79
CA ASP A 100 10.36 -4.76 -7.39
C ASP A 100 9.63 -3.79 -6.42
N ASP A 101 9.18 -2.64 -6.93
CA ASP A 101 8.55 -1.58 -6.17
C ASP A 101 7.02 -1.64 -6.26
N VAL A 102 6.34 -0.88 -5.42
CA VAL A 102 4.88 -0.89 -5.31
C VAL A 102 4.28 0.42 -5.82
N LEU A 103 3.31 0.33 -6.71
CA LEU A 103 2.43 1.46 -7.02
C LEU A 103 1.13 1.34 -6.23
N PHE A 104 0.88 2.27 -5.32
CA PHE A 104 -0.33 2.33 -4.51
C PHE A 104 -1.22 3.49 -4.95
N ILE A 105 -2.42 3.21 -5.44
CA ILE A 105 -3.33 4.23 -5.97
C ILE A 105 -4.51 4.42 -5.02
N VAL A 106 -4.68 5.65 -4.53
CA VAL A 106 -5.85 6.05 -3.75
C VAL A 106 -6.92 6.55 -4.71
N SER A 107 -8.05 5.85 -4.79
CA SER A 107 -9.16 6.17 -5.68
C SER A 107 -10.38 6.67 -4.92
N LYS A 108 -11.27 7.36 -5.62
CA LYS A 108 -12.58 7.78 -5.09
C LYS A 108 -13.63 6.68 -5.22
N GLU A 109 -13.52 5.85 -6.25
CA GLU A 109 -14.46 4.78 -6.56
C GLU A 109 -13.88 3.41 -6.21
N GLU A 110 -14.76 2.44 -6.00
CA GLU A 110 -14.36 1.05 -5.78
C GLU A 110 -13.84 0.41 -7.08
N VAL A 111 -12.94 -0.54 -6.93
CA VAL A 111 -12.40 -1.34 -8.03
C VAL A 111 -13.51 -2.28 -8.54
N ASN A 112 -13.76 -2.27 -9.84
CA ASN A 112 -14.68 -3.19 -10.49
C ASN A 112 -13.95 -4.45 -11.00
N ASP A 113 -14.71 -5.48 -11.39
CA ASP A 113 -14.15 -6.75 -11.84
C ASP A 113 -13.24 -6.62 -13.06
N THR A 114 -13.56 -5.70 -13.98
CA THR A 114 -12.74 -5.42 -15.17
C THR A 114 -11.37 -4.89 -14.78
N LEU A 115 -11.34 -3.92 -13.86
CA LEU A 115 -10.10 -3.34 -13.36
C LEU A 115 -9.30 -4.35 -12.53
N MET A 116 -9.98 -5.18 -11.72
CA MET A 116 -9.36 -6.26 -10.97
C MET A 116 -8.70 -7.28 -11.90
N SER A 117 -9.38 -7.67 -12.97
CA SER A 117 -8.82 -8.58 -13.98
C SER A 117 -7.60 -7.99 -14.68
N ALA A 118 -7.63 -6.68 -14.98
CA ALA A 118 -6.48 -5.98 -15.57
C ALA A 118 -5.28 -5.94 -14.61
N LEU A 119 -5.51 -5.64 -13.32
CA LEU A 119 -4.45 -5.66 -12.28
C LEU A 119 -3.82 -7.04 -12.14
N LYS A 120 -4.66 -8.09 -12.10
CA LYS A 120 -4.19 -9.46 -12.03
C LYS A 120 -3.34 -9.82 -13.25
N HIS A 121 -3.78 -9.44 -14.46
CA HIS A 121 -3.03 -9.67 -15.69
C HIS A 121 -1.67 -8.97 -15.66
N LEU A 122 -1.60 -7.70 -15.28
CA LEU A 122 -0.35 -6.93 -15.15
C LEU A 122 0.62 -7.59 -14.16
N TRP A 123 0.11 -8.09 -13.04
CA TRP A 123 0.94 -8.81 -12.07
C TRP A 123 1.47 -10.13 -12.61
N GLU A 124 0.60 -10.97 -13.19
CA GLU A 124 0.94 -12.33 -13.65
C GLU A 124 1.84 -12.33 -14.89
N THR A 125 1.64 -11.38 -15.81
CA THR A 125 2.37 -11.36 -17.09
C THR A 125 3.55 -10.43 -17.12
N GLU A 126 3.44 -9.27 -16.47
CA GLU A 126 4.43 -8.20 -16.56
C GLU A 126 5.20 -7.98 -15.27
N GLY A 127 4.67 -8.48 -14.14
CA GLY A 127 5.30 -8.39 -12.82
C GLY A 127 5.13 -7.03 -12.13
N TYR A 128 4.22 -6.16 -12.59
CA TYR A 128 3.94 -4.89 -11.93
C TYR A 128 3.00 -5.08 -10.75
N PHE A 129 3.44 -4.70 -9.55
CA PHE A 129 2.60 -4.79 -8.35
C PHE A 129 1.89 -3.47 -8.08
N ILE A 130 0.61 -3.43 -8.45
CA ILE A 130 -0.24 -2.24 -8.34
C ILE A 130 -1.41 -2.53 -7.39
N VAL A 131 -1.56 -1.69 -6.36
CA VAL A 131 -2.65 -1.76 -5.38
C VAL A 131 -3.56 -0.55 -5.55
N ILE A 132 -4.86 -0.77 -5.66
CA ILE A 132 -5.86 0.32 -5.71
C ILE A 132 -6.75 0.23 -4.49
N GLN A 133 -6.84 1.32 -3.74
CA GLN A 133 -7.65 1.40 -2.53
C GLN A 133 -8.59 2.59 -2.56
N ASN A 134 -9.85 2.38 -2.20
CA ASN A 134 -10.81 3.46 -2.08
C ASN A 134 -10.47 4.34 -0.86
N ILE A 135 -10.47 5.67 -1.04
CA ILE A 135 -10.20 6.64 0.03
C ILE A 135 -11.10 6.46 1.26
N LYS A 136 -12.33 5.94 1.08
CA LYS A 136 -13.27 5.67 2.19
C LYS A 136 -12.78 4.57 3.11
N ARG A 137 -11.98 3.62 2.62
CA ARG A 137 -11.39 2.52 3.41
C ARG A 137 -10.17 2.97 4.21
N LEU A 138 -9.61 4.14 3.86
CA LEU A 138 -8.44 4.73 4.51
C LEU A 138 -8.84 5.83 5.52
N GLN A 139 -10.05 5.79 6.08
CA GLN A 139 -10.51 6.80 7.04
C GLN A 139 -10.17 6.47 8.49
N PHE A 140 -9.75 5.24 8.76
CA PHE A 140 -9.23 4.79 10.06
C PHE A 140 -8.30 3.59 9.84
N ASN A 141 -7.33 3.43 10.74
CA ASN A 141 -6.44 2.28 10.70
C ASN A 141 -7.11 1.09 11.39
N ILE A 142 -7.52 0.10 10.61
CA ILE A 142 -8.19 -1.10 11.11
C ILE A 142 -7.31 -1.90 12.09
N GLN A 143 -5.98 -1.84 11.94
CA GLN A 143 -5.04 -2.53 12.82
C GLN A 143 -5.05 -1.99 14.26
N ASN A 144 -5.50 -0.73 14.45
CA ASN A 144 -5.64 -0.12 15.77
C ASN A 144 -6.97 -0.45 16.44
N HIS A 145 -7.87 -1.18 15.76
CA HIS A 145 -9.15 -1.55 16.34
C HIS A 145 -8.97 -2.61 17.44
N SER A 146 -9.66 -2.44 18.57
CA SER A 146 -9.53 -3.32 19.74
C SER A 146 -9.84 -4.80 19.47
N MET A 147 -10.65 -5.08 18.45
CA MET A 147 -11.00 -6.44 18.02
C MET A 147 -9.97 -7.09 17.09
N VAL A 148 -9.01 -6.33 16.60
CA VAL A 148 -7.96 -6.87 15.72
C VAL A 148 -6.79 -7.32 16.58
N PRO A 149 -6.46 -8.63 16.61
CA PRO A 149 -5.32 -9.11 17.35
C PRO A 149 -4.02 -8.60 16.72
N LYS A 150 -3.04 -8.28 17.58
CA LYS A 150 -1.72 -7.86 17.09
C LYS A 150 -1.02 -9.03 16.40
N HIS A 151 -0.63 -8.83 15.16
CA HIS A 151 0.14 -9.79 14.37
C HIS A 151 1.62 -9.40 14.37
N ARG A 152 2.51 -10.38 14.48
CA ARG A 152 3.94 -10.18 14.31
C ARG A 152 4.55 -11.32 13.53
N LYS A 153 5.56 -11.05 12.73
CA LYS A 153 6.36 -12.09 12.11
C LYS A 153 7.14 -12.84 13.18
N LEU A 154 7.05 -14.16 13.19
CA LEU A 154 7.77 -15.00 14.13
C LEU A 154 9.25 -15.09 13.74
N SER A 155 10.13 -15.05 14.74
CA SER A 155 11.54 -15.38 14.56
C SER A 155 11.70 -16.89 14.36
N GLN A 156 12.86 -17.32 13.83
CA GLN A 156 13.14 -18.75 13.66
C GLN A 156 13.12 -19.52 14.99
N ASP A 157 13.49 -18.88 16.08
CA ASP A 157 13.46 -19.48 17.40
C ASP A 157 12.04 -19.54 17.99
N ASP A 158 11.22 -18.52 17.74
CA ASP A 158 9.79 -18.57 18.06
C ASP A 158 9.11 -19.73 17.32
N ILE A 159 9.41 -19.91 16.03
CA ILE A 159 8.87 -21.01 15.21
C ILE A 159 9.23 -22.37 15.81
N LYS A 160 10.48 -22.58 16.19
CA LYS A 160 10.92 -23.85 16.84
C LYS A 160 10.17 -24.09 18.15
N THR A 161 10.03 -23.04 18.98
CA THR A 161 9.33 -23.12 20.26
C THR A 161 7.86 -23.50 20.07
N ILE A 162 7.18 -22.82 19.14
CA ILE A 162 5.77 -23.09 18.83
C ILE A 162 5.59 -24.49 18.25
N LYS A 163 6.45 -24.92 17.33
CA LYS A 163 6.43 -26.28 16.78
C LYS A 163 6.51 -27.32 17.88
N HIS A 164 7.43 -27.17 18.83
CA HIS A 164 7.59 -28.07 19.94
C HIS A 164 6.39 -28.05 20.90
N GLN A 165 5.91 -26.86 21.25
CA GLN A 165 4.80 -26.65 22.18
C GLN A 165 3.46 -27.22 21.66
N TYR A 166 3.18 -27.07 20.39
CA TYR A 166 1.92 -27.48 19.77
C TYR A 166 2.06 -28.74 18.89
N ASN A 167 3.23 -29.38 18.90
CA ASN A 167 3.54 -30.58 18.11
C ASN A 167 3.19 -30.43 16.61
N ILE A 168 3.56 -29.27 16.02
CA ILE A 168 3.26 -28.93 14.61
C ILE A 168 4.35 -29.50 13.72
N SER A 169 3.96 -30.31 12.72
CA SER A 169 4.88 -30.82 11.71
C SER A 169 5.29 -29.73 10.70
N ASP A 170 6.45 -29.89 10.05
CA ASP A 170 6.91 -28.96 8.99
C ASP A 170 5.91 -28.87 7.83
N ASN A 171 5.28 -29.97 7.46
CA ASN A 171 4.26 -29.98 6.42
C ASN A 171 3.05 -29.13 6.79
N ASN A 172 2.58 -29.21 8.03
CA ASN A 172 1.44 -28.42 8.49
C ASN A 172 1.79 -26.91 8.59
N LEU A 173 3.01 -26.59 8.98
CA LEU A 173 3.48 -25.20 9.00
C LEU A 173 3.55 -24.64 7.58
N ASN A 174 4.13 -25.38 6.64
CA ASN A 174 4.23 -24.95 5.24
C ASN A 174 2.85 -24.82 4.57
N GLN A 175 1.89 -25.69 4.91
CA GLN A 175 0.51 -25.57 4.44
C GLN A 175 -0.19 -24.34 5.00
N SER A 176 0.04 -23.97 6.25
CA SER A 176 -0.53 -22.77 6.85
C SER A 176 0.05 -21.48 6.24
N VAL A 177 1.33 -21.49 5.88
CA VAL A 177 2.00 -20.36 5.20
C VAL A 177 1.54 -20.24 3.74
N SER A 178 1.34 -21.36 3.03
CA SER A 178 0.86 -21.36 1.64
C SER A 178 -0.66 -21.21 1.50
N GLY A 179 -1.42 -21.43 2.58
CA GLY A 179 -2.88 -21.42 2.59
C GLY A 179 -3.53 -20.06 2.90
N GLY A 180 -2.79 -18.97 2.83
CA GLY A 180 -3.38 -17.63 2.99
C GLY A 180 -3.79 -17.26 4.41
N LEU A 181 -3.29 -17.93 5.43
CA LEU A 181 -3.47 -17.55 6.84
C LEU A 181 -2.51 -16.43 7.28
N VAL A 182 -1.87 -15.79 6.33
CA VAL A 182 -1.13 -14.54 6.50
C VAL A 182 -1.83 -13.47 5.68
N GLU A 183 -3.08 -13.22 6.01
CA GLU A 183 -3.79 -12.00 5.64
C GLU A 183 -3.62 -10.96 6.74
#